data_4660bda41426ba85204a953ca115f4c9
#
_entry.id   4660bda41426ba85204a953ca115f4c9
#
_cell.length_a   1.000
_cell.length_b   1.000
_cell.length_c   1.000
_cell.angle_alpha   90.00
_cell.angle_beta   90.00
_cell.angle_gamma   90.00
#
_symmetry.space_group_name_H-M   'P 1'
#
loop_
_entity.id
_entity.type
_entity.pdbx_description
1 polymer ?
#
loop_
_entity_poly.entity_id
_entity_poly.type
_entity_poly.pdbx_seq_one_letter_code
_entity_poly.pdbx_strand_id
1 'polypeptide(L)'
;MLYRRLIPKIVVESAVSKTSSGYHSILTRAYEPHRIIGDPLSQIRIQQSNLVDEIVLVNRCRFGFVSNFSELVLQACEILSTPLTVGGAITDSSHVEMLFGSGADKVVIGRNRSDLKLLESIASNHGVQALVISVDYSEEDLAFGPEAFWERELSLGYLSFAGEICLNNVSRDGRGPGVDLRIVDVIHKETNIPIVVGCGISTVNQIAECFANGCDAVTLSTFLSQTDQSIKQIRSHLSALGVHIRTRN
;
A
#
# COMPACT_ATOMS: atom_id res chain seq x y z
N MET A 1 -1.68 1.39 22.32
CA MET A 1 -1.34 0.25 21.42
C MET A 1 -2.02 0.53 20.10
N LEU A 2 -1.27 0.63 19.00
CA LEU A 2 -1.83 0.80 17.66
C LEU A 2 -2.51 -0.52 17.26
N TYR A 3 -3.73 -0.43 16.72
CA TYR A 3 -4.42 -1.61 16.20
C TYR A 3 -3.81 -2.04 14.87
N ARG A 4 -3.61 -3.33 14.69
CA ARG A 4 -3.15 -3.95 13.43
C ARG A 4 -4.20 -3.73 12.34
N ARG A 5 -3.77 -3.34 11.14
CA ARG A 5 -4.65 -3.00 10.01
C ARG A 5 -4.52 -4.02 8.88
N LEU A 6 -5.68 -4.36 8.29
CA LEU A 6 -5.79 -5.13 7.05
C LEU A 6 -6.20 -4.17 5.93
N ILE A 7 -5.32 -3.97 4.96
CA ILE A 7 -5.45 -2.92 3.94
C ILE A 7 -5.54 -3.56 2.55
N PRO A 8 -6.71 -3.63 1.92
CA PRO A 8 -6.80 -3.99 0.50
C PRO A 8 -6.01 -3.00 -0.36
N LYS A 9 -5.14 -3.54 -1.23
CA LYS A 9 -4.41 -2.77 -2.23
C LYS A 9 -5.01 -3.04 -3.61
N ILE A 10 -5.56 -2.01 -4.22
CA ILE A 10 -6.16 -2.03 -5.55
C ILE A 10 -5.19 -1.33 -6.50
N VAL A 11 -4.64 -2.08 -7.44
CA VAL A 11 -3.77 -1.54 -8.49
C VAL A 11 -4.61 -1.30 -9.72
N VAL A 12 -4.50 -0.10 -10.29
CA VAL A 12 -5.25 0.29 -11.48
C VAL A 12 -4.35 0.68 -12.62
N GLU A 13 -4.81 0.44 -13.83
CA GLU A 13 -4.18 0.85 -15.07
C GLU A 13 -5.22 1.46 -16.00
N SER A 14 -4.83 2.43 -16.82
CA SER A 14 -5.71 3.08 -17.79
C SER A 14 -6.36 2.05 -18.72
N ALA A 15 -7.68 2.10 -18.83
CA ALA A 15 -8.42 1.18 -19.68
C ALA A 15 -8.31 1.58 -21.16
N VAL A 16 -8.01 0.62 -22.01
CA VAL A 16 -8.03 0.80 -23.48
C VAL A 16 -9.47 0.86 -24.02
N SER A 17 -10.41 0.23 -23.29
CA SER A 17 -11.85 0.27 -23.58
C SER A 17 -12.59 1.14 -22.57
N LYS A 18 -13.74 1.70 -22.98
CA LYS A 18 -14.59 2.53 -22.10
C LYS A 18 -15.12 1.71 -20.92
N THR A 19 -14.44 1.76 -19.79
CA THR A 19 -15.02 1.40 -18.47
C THR A 19 -15.66 2.65 -17.88
N SER A 20 -16.54 2.49 -16.89
CA SER A 20 -17.22 3.60 -16.21
C SER A 20 -16.23 4.59 -15.57
N SER A 21 -15.08 4.10 -15.10
CA SER A 21 -14.03 4.87 -14.44
C SER A 21 -12.85 5.24 -15.35
N GLY A 22 -12.79 4.74 -16.59
CA GLY A 22 -11.61 4.88 -17.45
C GLY A 22 -10.41 4.04 -17.01
N TYR A 23 -10.57 3.17 -16.01
CA TYR A 23 -9.52 2.33 -15.43
C TYR A 23 -9.96 0.87 -15.30
N HIS A 24 -8.98 -0.05 -15.30
CA HIS A 24 -9.15 -1.43 -14.87
C HIS A 24 -8.40 -1.67 -13.57
N SER A 25 -8.99 -2.45 -12.67
CA SER A 25 -8.25 -3.09 -11.61
C SER A 25 -7.47 -4.27 -12.16
N ILE A 26 -6.21 -4.37 -11.77
CA ILE A 26 -5.30 -5.42 -12.23
C ILE A 26 -4.63 -6.13 -11.05
N LEU A 27 -4.29 -7.40 -11.25
CA LEU A 27 -3.30 -8.10 -10.45
C LEU A 27 -1.95 -7.98 -11.15
N THR A 28 -0.90 -7.89 -10.34
CA THR A 28 0.48 -7.85 -10.81
C THR A 28 1.24 -9.11 -10.40
N ARG A 29 2.32 -9.41 -11.13
CA ARG A 29 3.36 -10.37 -10.74
C ARG A 29 4.71 -9.74 -11.01
N ALA A 30 5.52 -9.58 -9.97
CA ALA A 30 6.76 -8.80 -10.04
C ALA A 30 6.50 -7.39 -10.62
N TYR A 31 5.41 -6.75 -10.20
CA TYR A 31 4.91 -5.44 -10.65
C TYR A 31 4.51 -5.37 -12.14
N GLU A 32 4.60 -6.45 -12.90
CA GLU A 32 4.07 -6.50 -14.26
C GLU A 32 2.59 -6.91 -14.27
N PRO A 33 1.75 -6.32 -15.15
CA PRO A 33 0.34 -6.69 -15.27
C PRO A 33 0.22 -8.17 -15.59
N HIS A 34 -0.60 -8.86 -14.80
CA HIS A 34 -0.83 -10.30 -14.96
C HIS A 34 -2.26 -10.62 -15.34
N ARG A 35 -3.24 -9.93 -14.73
CA ARG A 35 -4.66 -10.20 -14.94
C ARG A 35 -5.51 -8.98 -14.64
N ILE A 36 -6.47 -8.68 -15.51
CA ILE A 36 -7.54 -7.72 -15.25
C ILE A 36 -8.59 -8.40 -14.35
N ILE A 37 -9.03 -7.72 -13.29
CA ILE A 37 -9.99 -8.22 -12.29
C ILE A 37 -11.27 -7.37 -12.21
N GLY A 38 -11.45 -6.41 -13.10
CA GLY A 38 -12.68 -5.67 -13.26
C GLY A 38 -12.58 -4.16 -13.02
N ASP A 39 -13.70 -3.55 -12.69
CA ASP A 39 -13.83 -2.12 -12.44
C ASP A 39 -13.35 -1.74 -11.02
N PRO A 40 -12.52 -0.70 -10.86
CA PRO A 40 -12.00 -0.29 -9.56
C PRO A 40 -13.06 0.11 -8.55
N LEU A 41 -14.10 0.84 -8.98
CA LEU A 41 -15.16 1.29 -8.07
C LEU A 41 -15.98 0.10 -7.54
N SER A 42 -16.18 -0.91 -8.35
CA SER A 42 -16.81 -2.18 -7.93
C SER A 42 -15.96 -2.89 -6.88
N GLN A 43 -14.63 -2.96 -7.07
CA GLN A 43 -13.71 -3.53 -6.08
C GLN A 43 -13.74 -2.72 -4.77
N ILE A 44 -13.74 -1.40 -4.85
CA ILE A 44 -13.82 -0.52 -3.68
C ILE A 44 -15.11 -0.76 -2.90
N ARG A 45 -16.29 -0.86 -3.56
CA ARG A 45 -17.57 -1.18 -2.91
C ARG A 45 -17.54 -2.51 -2.16
N ILE A 46 -16.95 -3.55 -2.79
CA ILE A 46 -16.79 -4.85 -2.16
C ILE A 46 -15.93 -4.73 -0.89
N GLN A 47 -14.81 -4.02 -0.95
CA GLN A 47 -13.94 -3.85 0.21
C GLN A 47 -14.60 -3.00 1.31
N GLN A 48 -15.29 -1.93 0.94
CA GLN A 48 -16.06 -1.13 1.89
C GLN A 48 -17.10 -1.97 2.66
N SER A 49 -17.82 -2.86 1.96
CA SER A 49 -18.81 -3.75 2.59
C SER A 49 -18.16 -4.80 3.52
N ASN A 50 -16.88 -5.06 3.36
CA ASN A 50 -16.08 -5.95 4.22
C ASN A 50 -15.51 -5.25 5.46
N LEU A 51 -15.86 -3.99 5.72
CA LEU A 51 -15.44 -3.21 6.89
C LEU A 51 -13.90 -3.15 7.01
N VAL A 52 -13.24 -2.79 5.93
CA VAL A 52 -11.77 -2.64 5.86
C VAL A 52 -11.29 -1.47 6.73
N ASP A 53 -10.03 -1.50 7.14
CA ASP A 53 -9.45 -0.45 7.99
C ASP A 53 -9.01 0.77 7.17
N GLU A 54 -8.56 0.54 5.95
CA GLU A 54 -8.04 1.50 4.99
C GLU A 54 -8.06 0.84 3.61
N ILE A 55 -8.03 1.62 2.52
CA ILE A 55 -7.78 1.13 1.16
C ILE A 55 -6.57 1.85 0.58
N VAL A 56 -5.71 1.10 -0.12
CA VAL A 56 -4.63 1.67 -0.93
C VAL A 56 -5.00 1.53 -2.41
N LEU A 57 -5.08 2.66 -3.11
CA LEU A 57 -5.33 2.74 -4.55
C LEU A 57 -4.05 3.20 -5.27
N VAL A 58 -3.49 2.34 -6.12
CA VAL A 58 -2.23 2.61 -6.81
C VAL A 58 -2.43 2.69 -8.31
N ASN A 59 -2.12 3.85 -8.90
CA ASN A 59 -2.11 4.03 -10.34
C ASN A 59 -0.79 3.52 -10.92
N ARG A 60 -0.85 2.41 -11.66
CA ARG A 60 0.27 1.87 -12.42
C ARG A 60 0.29 2.49 -13.83
N CYS A 61 0.57 3.78 -13.91
CA CYS A 61 0.71 4.44 -15.20
C CYS A 61 2.16 4.37 -15.70
N ARG A 62 2.36 3.83 -16.91
CA ARG A 62 3.69 3.77 -17.54
C ARG A 62 4.15 5.13 -18.07
N PHE A 63 3.22 6.06 -18.34
CA PHE A 63 3.45 7.32 -19.03
C PHE A 63 3.33 8.56 -18.12
N GLY A 64 3.37 8.37 -16.80
CA GLY A 64 3.27 9.45 -15.83
C GLY A 64 1.86 9.62 -15.25
N PHE A 65 1.68 10.69 -14.48
CA PHE A 65 0.39 11.01 -13.86
C PHE A 65 -0.63 11.42 -14.92
N VAL A 66 -1.85 10.85 -14.84
CA VAL A 66 -2.96 11.15 -15.74
C VAL A 66 -4.05 11.86 -14.96
N SER A 67 -4.49 13.05 -15.41
CA SER A 67 -5.44 13.91 -14.69
C SER A 67 -6.76 13.22 -14.33
N ASN A 68 -7.25 12.28 -15.15
CA ASN A 68 -8.46 11.51 -14.84
C ASN A 68 -8.29 10.50 -13.69
N PHE A 69 -7.06 10.28 -13.16
CA PHE A 69 -6.88 9.52 -11.94
C PHE A 69 -7.46 10.23 -10.71
N SER A 70 -7.39 11.55 -10.66
CA SER A 70 -8.03 12.34 -9.59
C SER A 70 -9.56 12.21 -9.60
N GLU A 71 -10.16 12.04 -10.77
CA GLU A 71 -11.60 11.78 -10.89
C GLU A 71 -11.97 10.39 -10.32
N LEU A 72 -11.16 9.36 -10.59
CA LEU A 72 -11.34 8.05 -9.97
C LEU A 72 -11.20 8.13 -8.44
N VAL A 73 -10.24 8.91 -7.93
CA VAL A 73 -10.06 9.14 -6.48
C VAL A 73 -11.30 9.81 -5.89
N LEU A 74 -11.81 10.86 -6.52
CA LEU A 74 -13.04 11.55 -6.08
C LEU A 74 -14.22 10.57 -5.99
N GLN A 75 -14.47 9.79 -7.04
CA GLN A 75 -15.54 8.79 -7.06
C GLN A 75 -15.34 7.70 -6.00
N ALA A 76 -14.09 7.33 -5.72
CA ALA A 76 -13.76 6.38 -4.65
C ALA A 76 -14.09 6.96 -3.27
N CYS A 77 -13.77 8.23 -3.02
CA CYS A 77 -14.07 8.91 -1.76
C CYS A 77 -15.58 9.06 -1.51
N GLU A 78 -16.40 9.22 -2.55
CA GLU A 78 -17.86 9.22 -2.41
C GLU A 78 -18.44 7.88 -1.92
N ILE A 79 -17.72 6.78 -2.16
CA ILE A 79 -18.12 5.42 -1.76
C ILE A 79 -17.62 5.10 -0.35
N LEU A 80 -16.42 5.58 -0.01
CA LEU A 80 -15.69 5.15 1.18
C LEU A 80 -16.09 5.94 2.43
N SER A 81 -16.19 5.23 3.54
CA SER A 81 -16.22 5.80 4.90
C SER A 81 -14.94 5.47 5.70
N THR A 82 -13.96 4.88 5.02
CA THR A 82 -12.65 4.52 5.57
C THR A 82 -11.56 5.28 4.83
N PRO A 83 -10.40 5.52 5.47
CA PRO A 83 -9.29 6.23 4.84
C PRO A 83 -8.88 5.65 3.49
N LEU A 84 -8.60 6.53 2.54
CA LEU A 84 -8.07 6.21 1.23
C LEU A 84 -6.63 6.73 1.10
N THR A 85 -5.70 5.80 0.93
CA THR A 85 -4.30 6.09 0.61
C THR A 85 -4.09 5.92 -0.89
N VAL A 86 -3.50 6.91 -1.53
CA VAL A 86 -3.38 6.97 -3.00
C VAL A 86 -1.93 7.09 -3.43
N GLY A 87 -1.54 6.35 -4.46
CA GLY A 87 -0.17 6.39 -4.98
C GLY A 87 -0.05 6.08 -6.47
N GLY A 88 1.19 6.16 -6.93
CA GLY A 88 1.56 5.84 -8.30
C GLY A 88 1.72 7.07 -9.20
N ALA A 89 2.87 7.13 -9.88
CA ALA A 89 3.24 8.18 -10.82
C ALA A 89 3.23 9.63 -10.29
N ILE A 90 3.30 9.82 -8.97
CA ILE A 90 3.41 11.14 -8.35
C ILE A 90 4.84 11.65 -8.55
N THR A 91 4.99 12.82 -9.24
CA THR A 91 6.29 13.39 -9.57
C THR A 91 6.53 14.77 -8.99
N ASP A 92 5.48 15.46 -8.58
CA ASP A 92 5.56 16.84 -8.09
C ASP A 92 4.41 17.18 -7.14
N SER A 93 4.48 18.37 -6.54
CA SER A 93 3.48 18.84 -5.57
C SER A 93 2.11 19.09 -6.18
N SER A 94 2.01 19.41 -7.47
CA SER A 94 0.71 19.66 -8.11
C SER A 94 -0.11 18.37 -8.20
N HIS A 95 0.53 17.23 -8.44
CA HIS A 95 -0.11 15.91 -8.37
C HIS A 95 -0.63 15.61 -6.95
N VAL A 96 0.17 15.95 -5.94
CA VAL A 96 -0.20 15.76 -4.53
C VAL A 96 -1.43 16.59 -4.15
N GLU A 97 -1.41 17.89 -4.46
CA GLU A 97 -2.54 18.80 -4.19
C GLU A 97 -3.81 18.33 -4.91
N MET A 98 -3.69 17.84 -6.14
CA MET A 98 -4.82 17.30 -6.89
C MET A 98 -5.43 16.06 -6.21
N LEU A 99 -4.61 15.16 -5.67
CA LEU A 99 -5.08 13.95 -5.00
C LEU A 99 -5.74 14.25 -3.66
N PHE A 100 -5.16 15.15 -2.83
CA PHE A 100 -5.78 15.59 -1.60
C PHE A 100 -7.06 16.39 -1.86
N GLY A 101 -7.05 17.27 -2.88
CA GLY A 101 -8.26 17.99 -3.34
C GLY A 101 -9.38 17.08 -3.81
N SER A 102 -9.06 15.85 -4.24
CA SER A 102 -10.03 14.80 -4.62
C SER A 102 -10.48 13.93 -3.44
N GLY A 103 -9.97 14.19 -2.21
CA GLY A 103 -10.41 13.54 -0.98
C GLY A 103 -9.49 12.40 -0.48
N ALA A 104 -8.30 12.22 -1.03
CA ALA A 104 -7.33 11.26 -0.47
C ALA A 104 -6.92 11.66 0.95
N ASP A 105 -6.78 10.70 1.86
CA ASP A 105 -6.30 10.92 3.23
C ASP A 105 -4.78 10.87 3.34
N LYS A 106 -4.14 10.06 2.49
CA LYS A 106 -2.68 9.90 2.44
C LYS A 106 -2.21 9.72 1.00
N VAL A 107 -0.96 10.09 0.74
CA VAL A 107 -0.27 9.79 -0.51
C VAL A 107 0.91 8.86 -0.30
N VAL A 108 1.14 7.98 -1.29
CA VAL A 108 2.29 7.07 -1.31
C VAL A 108 3.33 7.58 -2.29
N ILE A 109 4.52 7.88 -1.79
CA ILE A 109 5.69 8.25 -2.60
C ILE A 109 6.69 7.10 -2.60
N GLY A 110 6.98 6.54 -3.77
CA GLY A 110 7.92 5.44 -3.93
C GLY A 110 9.18 5.89 -4.69
N ARG A 111 9.08 5.98 -6.02
CA ARG A 111 10.23 6.29 -6.89
C ARG A 111 10.92 7.62 -6.54
N ASN A 112 10.15 8.63 -6.17
CA ASN A 112 10.63 9.98 -5.85
C ASN A 112 10.88 10.18 -4.34
N ARG A 113 11.09 9.12 -3.55
CA ARG A 113 11.37 9.22 -2.11
C ARG A 113 12.69 9.91 -1.76
N SER A 114 13.59 10.08 -2.72
CA SER A 114 14.83 10.87 -2.57
C SER A 114 14.66 12.36 -2.87
N ASP A 115 13.50 12.78 -3.36
CA ASP A 115 13.19 14.20 -3.55
C ASP A 115 12.70 14.82 -2.23
N LEU A 116 13.65 15.20 -1.39
CA LEU A 116 13.36 15.74 -0.06
C LEU A 116 12.54 17.03 -0.10
N LYS A 117 12.65 17.83 -1.17
CA LYS A 117 11.83 19.06 -1.33
C LYS A 117 10.36 18.73 -1.52
N LEU A 118 10.08 17.71 -2.33
CA LEU A 118 8.72 17.20 -2.50
C LEU A 118 8.17 16.68 -1.18
N LEU A 119 8.94 15.85 -0.44
CA LEU A 119 8.51 15.29 0.83
C LEU A 119 8.28 16.35 1.90
N GLU A 120 9.18 17.34 2.01
CA GLU A 120 9.06 18.49 2.91
C GLU A 120 7.80 19.31 2.61
N SER A 121 7.52 19.57 1.32
CA SER A 121 6.30 20.26 0.89
C SER A 121 5.04 19.51 1.34
N ILE A 122 4.99 18.18 1.13
CA ILE A 122 3.86 17.35 1.56
C ILE A 122 3.70 17.39 3.08
N ALA A 123 4.78 17.15 3.81
CA ALA A 123 4.76 17.11 5.28
C ALA A 123 4.35 18.47 5.89
N SER A 124 4.79 19.58 5.29
CA SER A 124 4.46 20.93 5.75
C SER A 124 3.00 21.31 5.49
N ASN A 125 2.44 20.94 4.35
CA ASN A 125 1.09 21.32 3.95
C ASN A 125 0.01 20.38 4.50
N HIS A 126 0.30 19.09 4.60
CA HIS A 126 -0.69 18.03 4.93
C HIS A 126 -0.33 17.25 6.22
N GLY A 127 0.84 17.50 6.79
CA GLY A 127 1.34 16.78 7.96
C GLY A 127 2.07 15.48 7.58
N VAL A 128 3.04 15.10 8.41
CA VAL A 128 3.85 13.88 8.24
C VAL A 128 2.98 12.63 8.11
N GLN A 129 1.90 12.53 8.89
CA GLN A 129 0.96 11.39 8.88
C GLN A 129 0.24 11.18 7.54
N ALA A 130 0.23 12.18 6.66
CA ALA A 130 -0.37 12.10 5.32
C ALA A 130 0.58 11.49 4.27
N LEU A 131 1.85 11.23 4.64
CA LEU A 131 2.88 10.74 3.75
C LEU A 131 3.30 9.31 4.08
N VAL A 132 3.07 8.39 3.14
CA VAL A 132 3.56 7.02 3.17
C VAL A 132 4.74 6.90 2.22
N ILE A 133 5.89 6.46 2.71
CA ILE A 133 7.05 6.18 1.86
C ILE A 133 7.04 4.72 1.46
N SER A 134 6.94 4.44 0.15
CA SER A 134 7.07 3.09 -0.40
C SER A 134 8.52 2.78 -0.69
N VAL A 135 9.01 1.73 -0.05
CA VAL A 135 10.34 1.16 -0.28
C VAL A 135 10.14 -0.15 -1.03
N ASP A 136 10.31 -0.08 -2.35
CA ASP A 136 10.23 -1.24 -3.22
C ASP A 136 11.63 -1.82 -3.39
N TYR A 137 11.78 -3.13 -3.18
CA TYR A 137 13.05 -3.84 -3.24
C TYR A 137 12.87 -5.26 -3.81
N SER A 138 13.97 -5.86 -4.25
CA SER A 138 14.03 -7.22 -4.79
C SER A 138 14.88 -8.14 -3.89
N GLU A 139 14.90 -9.44 -4.17
CA GLU A 139 15.84 -10.35 -3.52
C GLU A 139 17.31 -9.99 -3.83
N GLU A 140 17.58 -9.41 -5.00
CA GLU A 140 18.92 -8.97 -5.41
C GLU A 140 19.38 -7.77 -4.57
N ASP A 141 18.48 -6.87 -4.20
CA ASP A 141 18.79 -5.74 -3.32
C ASP A 141 19.24 -6.18 -1.92
N LEU A 142 18.83 -7.36 -1.49
CA LEU A 142 19.20 -7.97 -0.21
C LEU A 142 20.42 -8.91 -0.30
N ALA A 143 21.13 -8.94 -1.44
CA ALA A 143 22.27 -9.83 -1.64
C ALA A 143 23.41 -9.63 -0.62
N PHE A 144 23.59 -8.41 -0.11
CA PHE A 144 24.57 -8.06 0.93
C PHE A 144 23.94 -7.98 2.34
N GLY A 145 22.74 -8.50 2.52
CA GLY A 145 21.98 -8.48 3.77
C GLY A 145 21.00 -7.30 3.89
N PRO A 146 19.97 -7.46 4.73
CA PRO A 146 18.96 -6.43 4.95
C PRO A 146 19.52 -5.17 5.62
N GLU A 147 20.59 -5.30 6.44
CA GLU A 147 21.27 -4.17 7.07
C GLU A 147 21.91 -3.25 6.03
N ALA A 148 22.70 -3.79 5.11
CA ALA A 148 23.36 -3.02 4.05
C ALA A 148 22.33 -2.34 3.11
N PHE A 149 21.24 -3.01 2.82
CA PHE A 149 20.14 -2.42 2.06
C PHE A 149 19.53 -1.23 2.83
N TRP A 150 19.23 -1.41 4.12
CA TRP A 150 18.59 -0.39 4.91
C TRP A 150 19.51 0.82 5.20
N GLU A 151 20.80 0.63 5.42
CA GLU A 151 21.77 1.72 5.50
C GLU A 151 21.76 2.60 4.25
N ARG A 152 21.66 2.00 3.06
CA ARG A 152 21.52 2.73 1.81
C ARG A 152 20.21 3.54 1.78
N GLU A 153 19.09 2.95 2.19
CA GLU A 153 17.80 3.65 2.27
C GLU A 153 17.84 4.80 3.29
N LEU A 154 18.45 4.62 4.44
CA LEU A 154 18.65 5.67 5.45
C LEU A 154 19.40 6.87 4.91
N SER A 155 20.40 6.65 4.06
CA SER A 155 21.21 7.71 3.45
C SER A 155 20.40 8.65 2.54
N LEU A 156 19.21 8.25 2.10
CA LEU A 156 18.31 9.09 1.29
C LEU A 156 17.60 10.19 2.11
N GLY A 157 17.57 10.10 3.45
CA GLY A 157 17.12 11.17 4.34
C GLY A 157 15.59 11.34 4.46
N TYR A 158 14.78 10.47 3.88
CA TYR A 158 13.32 10.63 3.83
C TYR A 158 12.60 10.32 5.16
N LEU A 159 13.25 9.67 6.12
CA LEU A 159 12.59 9.22 7.35
C LEU A 159 11.97 10.34 8.17
N SER A 160 12.57 11.54 8.17
CA SER A 160 12.02 12.71 8.88
C SER A 160 10.66 13.17 8.36
N PHE A 161 10.28 12.75 7.16
CA PHE A 161 9.03 13.10 6.50
C PHE A 161 8.02 11.94 6.45
N ALA A 162 8.45 10.71 6.80
CA ALA A 162 7.64 9.52 6.67
C ALA A 162 6.65 9.38 7.85
N GLY A 163 5.36 9.38 7.56
CA GLY A 163 4.31 9.00 8.52
C GLY A 163 4.18 7.48 8.64
N GLU A 164 4.43 6.75 7.55
CA GLU A 164 4.46 5.29 7.48
C GLU A 164 5.50 4.84 6.45
N ILE A 165 6.09 3.67 6.65
CA ILE A 165 6.96 2.99 5.67
C ILE A 165 6.22 1.78 5.11
N CYS A 166 6.03 1.73 3.80
CA CYS A 166 5.44 0.59 3.11
C CYS A 166 6.54 -0.21 2.40
N LEU A 167 6.80 -1.44 2.87
CA LEU A 167 7.82 -2.34 2.35
C LEU A 167 7.21 -3.30 1.34
N ASN A 168 7.72 -3.31 0.12
CA ASN A 168 7.26 -4.19 -0.94
C ASN A 168 8.42 -4.95 -1.58
N ASN A 169 8.50 -6.26 -1.36
CA ASN A 169 9.43 -7.10 -2.11
C ASN A 169 8.84 -7.44 -3.49
N VAL A 170 9.35 -6.77 -4.53
CA VAL A 170 8.87 -6.92 -5.91
C VAL A 170 9.03 -8.35 -6.42
N SER A 171 10.11 -9.05 -6.01
CA SER A 171 10.34 -10.44 -6.42
C SER A 171 9.27 -11.41 -5.89
N ARG A 172 8.58 -11.04 -4.80
CA ARG A 172 7.52 -11.84 -4.15
C ARG A 172 6.11 -11.47 -4.60
N ASP A 173 5.97 -10.34 -5.31
CA ASP A 173 4.66 -9.85 -5.76
C ASP A 173 3.92 -10.88 -6.63
N GLY A 174 2.67 -11.18 -6.24
CA GLY A 174 1.81 -12.14 -6.94
C GLY A 174 2.25 -13.61 -6.90
N ARG A 175 3.25 -13.97 -6.07
CA ARG A 175 3.84 -15.33 -6.00
C ARG A 175 3.52 -16.09 -4.71
N GLY A 176 3.21 -15.41 -3.62
CA GLY A 176 2.72 -16.00 -2.37
C GLY A 176 3.74 -16.65 -1.42
N PRO A 177 5.06 -16.37 -1.46
CA PRO A 177 6.02 -17.02 -0.55
C PRO A 177 6.03 -16.44 0.88
N GLY A 178 5.23 -15.41 1.15
CA GLY A 178 5.27 -14.62 2.39
C GLY A 178 6.15 -13.38 2.26
N VAL A 179 6.15 -12.55 3.30
CA VAL A 179 6.99 -11.35 3.42
C VAL A 179 8.38 -11.75 3.93
N ASP A 180 9.42 -11.04 3.51
CA ASP A 180 10.74 -11.17 4.13
C ASP A 180 10.79 -10.34 5.42
N LEU A 181 10.65 -11.00 6.56
CA LEU A 181 10.57 -10.35 7.86
C LEU A 181 11.93 -9.90 8.41
N ARG A 182 13.05 -10.34 7.83
CA ARG A 182 14.40 -9.93 8.26
C ARG A 182 14.60 -8.42 8.13
N ILE A 183 14.05 -7.80 7.07
CA ILE A 183 14.13 -6.36 6.86
C ILE A 183 13.31 -5.58 7.89
N VAL A 184 12.20 -6.14 8.36
CA VAL A 184 11.34 -5.52 9.38
C VAL A 184 12.10 -5.37 10.71
N ASP A 185 12.82 -6.41 11.13
CA ASP A 185 13.62 -6.41 12.35
C ASP A 185 14.74 -5.34 12.30
N VAL A 186 15.35 -5.16 11.13
CA VAL A 186 16.38 -4.12 10.92
C VAL A 186 15.79 -2.73 11.06
N ILE A 187 14.66 -2.47 10.44
CA ILE A 187 14.01 -1.16 10.47
C ILE A 187 13.54 -0.79 11.88
N HIS A 188 12.99 -1.74 12.63
CA HIS A 188 12.54 -1.50 14.00
C HIS A 188 13.65 -1.10 14.98
N LYS A 189 14.91 -1.43 14.69
CA LYS A 189 16.06 -0.98 15.48
C LYS A 189 16.38 0.50 15.26
N GLU A 190 16.02 1.03 14.11
CA GLU A 190 16.42 2.37 13.65
C GLU A 190 15.30 3.41 13.77
N THR A 191 14.03 2.96 13.78
CA THR A 191 12.88 3.88 13.81
C THR A 191 11.65 3.27 14.48
N ASN A 192 10.78 4.16 15.00
CA ASN A 192 9.45 3.82 15.50
C ASN A 192 8.34 4.17 14.48
N ILE A 193 8.69 4.49 13.23
CA ILE A 193 7.72 4.79 12.19
C ILE A 193 6.93 3.50 11.89
N PRO A 194 5.59 3.57 11.82
CA PRO A 194 4.76 2.40 11.52
C PRO A 194 5.16 1.71 10.21
N ILE A 195 5.27 0.38 10.26
CA ILE A 195 5.65 -0.45 9.13
C ILE A 195 4.43 -1.15 8.54
N VAL A 196 4.18 -0.88 7.27
CA VAL A 196 3.20 -1.57 6.43
C VAL A 196 3.96 -2.52 5.50
N VAL A 197 3.56 -3.78 5.43
CA VAL A 197 4.21 -4.74 4.53
C VAL A 197 3.26 -5.21 3.44
N GLY A 198 3.80 -5.45 2.26
CA GLY A 198 3.06 -5.96 1.12
C GLY A 198 3.87 -6.93 0.28
N CYS A 199 3.22 -7.49 -0.72
CA CYS A 199 3.77 -8.46 -1.67
C CYS A 199 4.13 -9.83 -1.03
N GLY A 200 3.63 -10.89 -1.65
CA GLY A 200 3.96 -12.27 -1.27
C GLY A 200 3.01 -12.94 -0.28
N ILE A 201 2.04 -12.23 0.31
CA ILE A 201 1.07 -12.84 1.24
C ILE A 201 0.06 -13.70 0.48
N SER A 202 -0.11 -14.95 0.91
CA SER A 202 -1.06 -15.91 0.34
C SER A 202 -1.84 -16.72 1.38
N THR A 203 -1.52 -16.59 2.69
CA THR A 203 -2.22 -17.28 3.77
C THR A 203 -2.45 -16.36 4.98
N VAL A 204 -3.46 -16.69 5.79
CA VAL A 204 -3.73 -15.97 7.05
C VAL A 204 -2.59 -16.14 8.06
N ASN A 205 -1.93 -17.30 8.08
CA ASN A 205 -0.79 -17.52 8.96
C ASN A 205 0.38 -16.58 8.65
N GLN A 206 0.67 -16.32 7.37
CA GLN A 206 1.68 -15.32 6.98
C GLN A 206 1.31 -13.91 7.44
N ILE A 207 0.01 -13.56 7.48
CA ILE A 207 -0.45 -12.29 8.06
C ILE A 207 -0.17 -12.27 9.57
N ALA A 208 -0.49 -13.37 10.28
CA ALA A 208 -0.20 -13.49 11.71
C ALA A 208 1.30 -13.37 12.01
N GLU A 209 2.16 -13.98 11.19
CA GLU A 209 3.62 -13.84 11.28
C GLU A 209 4.09 -12.40 11.12
N CYS A 210 3.56 -11.65 10.13
CA CYS A 210 3.87 -10.24 9.97
C CYS A 210 3.56 -9.46 11.25
N PHE A 211 2.39 -9.68 11.83
CA PHE A 211 1.99 -8.99 13.06
C PHE A 211 2.79 -9.42 14.29
N ALA A 212 3.18 -10.69 14.38
CA ALA A 212 4.05 -11.19 15.44
C ALA A 212 5.46 -10.58 15.39
N ASN A 213 5.94 -10.25 14.17
CA ASN A 213 7.23 -9.60 13.94
C ASN A 213 7.14 -8.06 13.91
N GLY A 214 6.08 -7.49 14.45
CA GLY A 214 6.01 -6.04 14.70
C GLY A 214 5.39 -5.21 13.57
N CYS A 215 5.01 -5.78 12.41
CA CYS A 215 4.34 -4.99 11.38
C CYS A 215 3.03 -4.39 11.92
N ASP A 216 2.75 -3.13 11.56
CA ASP A 216 1.55 -2.40 11.98
C ASP A 216 0.37 -2.62 11.03
N ALA A 217 0.67 -2.93 9.78
CA ALA A 217 -0.34 -3.23 8.77
C ALA A 217 0.18 -4.18 7.69
N VAL A 218 -0.76 -4.83 7.00
CA VAL A 218 -0.47 -5.61 5.79
C VAL A 218 -1.33 -5.12 4.64
N THR A 219 -0.73 -5.02 3.44
CA THR A 219 -1.48 -4.76 2.20
C THR A 219 -1.77 -6.07 1.49
N LEU A 220 -3.03 -6.25 1.07
CA LEU A 220 -3.54 -7.47 0.44
C LEU A 220 -4.14 -7.15 -0.93
N SER A 221 -3.66 -7.81 -1.98
CA SER A 221 -4.16 -7.67 -3.35
C SER A 221 -4.50 -9.04 -3.94
N THR A 222 -3.51 -9.77 -4.42
CA THR A 222 -3.65 -11.08 -5.06
C THR A 222 -4.36 -12.09 -4.15
N PHE A 223 -4.05 -12.10 -2.86
CA PHE A 223 -4.68 -12.98 -1.88
C PHE A 223 -6.21 -12.81 -1.84
N LEU A 224 -6.70 -11.56 -1.76
CA LEU A 224 -8.13 -11.28 -1.74
C LEU A 224 -8.85 -11.61 -3.06
N SER A 225 -8.12 -11.55 -4.18
CA SER A 225 -8.68 -11.78 -5.51
C SER A 225 -8.63 -13.24 -5.99
N GLN A 226 -7.79 -14.06 -5.35
CA GLN A 226 -7.58 -15.47 -5.72
C GLN A 226 -8.13 -16.46 -4.69
N THR A 227 -8.66 -15.99 -3.57
CA THR A 227 -9.26 -16.83 -2.54
C THR A 227 -10.69 -16.37 -2.26
N ASP A 228 -11.49 -17.25 -1.65
CA ASP A 228 -12.84 -16.94 -1.20
C ASP A 228 -12.85 -16.23 0.16
N GLN A 229 -11.69 -15.74 0.62
CA GLN A 229 -11.57 -15.09 1.92
C GLN A 229 -11.80 -13.59 1.85
N SER A 230 -12.81 -13.12 2.55
CA SER A 230 -13.04 -11.69 2.80
C SER A 230 -12.19 -11.16 3.97
N ILE A 231 -11.99 -9.85 4.03
CA ILE A 231 -11.34 -9.20 5.19
C ILE A 231 -12.03 -9.56 6.51
N LYS A 232 -13.36 -9.71 6.53
CA LYS A 232 -14.11 -10.14 7.73
C LYS A 232 -13.69 -11.54 8.18
N GLN A 233 -13.56 -12.49 7.25
CA GLN A 233 -13.13 -13.86 7.55
C GLN A 233 -11.66 -13.90 8.00
N ILE A 234 -10.77 -13.17 7.34
CA ILE A 234 -9.37 -13.04 7.72
C ILE A 234 -9.26 -12.48 9.15
N ARG A 235 -10.01 -11.42 9.47
CA ARG A 235 -10.05 -10.81 10.80
C ARG A 235 -10.51 -11.79 11.87
N SER A 236 -11.58 -12.54 11.61
CA SER A 236 -12.07 -13.59 12.51
C SER A 236 -11.03 -14.67 12.76
N HIS A 237 -10.34 -15.12 11.71
CA HIS A 237 -9.30 -16.15 11.81
C HIS A 237 -8.09 -15.65 12.60
N LEU A 238 -7.62 -14.41 12.35
CA LEU A 238 -6.53 -13.78 13.09
C LEU A 238 -6.87 -13.62 14.57
N SER A 239 -8.12 -13.24 14.89
CA SER A 239 -8.62 -13.19 16.29
C SER A 239 -8.58 -14.55 16.96
N ALA A 240 -8.95 -15.62 16.24
CA ALA A 240 -8.86 -16.99 16.75
C ALA A 240 -7.40 -17.44 17.00
N LEU A 241 -6.44 -16.88 16.26
CA LEU A 241 -4.99 -17.07 16.46
C LEU A 241 -4.40 -16.18 17.57
N GLY A 242 -5.25 -15.40 18.29
CA GLY A 242 -4.82 -14.51 19.37
C GLY A 242 -4.20 -13.18 18.90
N VAL A 243 -4.32 -12.84 17.63
CA VAL A 243 -3.83 -11.56 17.10
C VAL A 243 -4.79 -10.44 17.47
N HIS A 244 -4.30 -9.42 18.19
CA HIS A 244 -5.09 -8.22 18.51
C HIS A 244 -5.26 -7.34 17.27
N ILE A 245 -6.40 -7.48 16.61
CA ILE A 245 -6.78 -6.73 15.44
C ILE A 245 -7.98 -5.83 15.74
N ARG A 246 -8.10 -4.71 15.04
CA ARG A 246 -9.23 -3.79 15.18
C ARG A 246 -10.55 -4.52 14.86
N THR A 247 -11.48 -4.52 15.83
CA THR A 247 -12.86 -4.99 15.58
C THR A 247 -13.68 -3.80 15.05
N ARG A 248 -14.32 -3.99 13.91
CA ARG A 248 -15.36 -3.09 13.39
C ARG A 248 -16.70 -3.85 13.40
N ASN A 249 -17.62 -3.32 14.16
CA ASN A 249 -19.01 -3.78 14.19
C ASN A 249 -19.84 -3.08 13.13
#